data_21d53705eaa1911ce99bddfdeb6a3cc4
#
_entry.id   21d53705eaa1911ce99bddfdeb6a3cc4
#
_cell.length_a   1.000
_cell.length_b   1.000
_cell.length_c   1.000
_cell.angle_alpha   90.00
_cell.angle_beta   90.00
_cell.angle_gamma   90.00
#
_symmetry.space_group_name_H-M   'P 1'
#
loop_
_entity.id
_entity.type
_entity.pdbx_description
1 polymer ?
#
loop_
_entity_poly.entity_id
_entity_poly.type
_entity_poly.pdbx_seq_one_letter_code
_entity_poly.pdbx_strand_id
1 'polypeptide(L)'
;MPKKILIIDDDPVIVKYLQALFEDNGYVTCTASSSMEGLQLVLAERPDLITLDLEMPGEWGPRFYRKLRQDKTLRDTPVIVISGIDGDHAVKDAVAFVAKPFDPDKVLGIVKKTIG
;
A
#
# COMPACT_ATOMS: atom_id res chain seq x y z
N MET A 1 11.77 12.16 12.26
CA MET A 1 11.93 11.33 11.04
C MET A 1 10.60 11.21 10.32
N PRO A 2 10.54 11.57 9.04
CA PRO A 2 9.29 11.40 8.31
C PRO A 2 8.94 9.92 8.16
N LYS A 3 7.66 9.64 8.16
CA LYS A 3 7.14 8.30 7.92
C LYS A 3 7.25 7.96 6.44
N LYS A 4 7.49 6.69 6.15
CA LYS A 4 7.68 6.20 4.78
C LYS A 4 6.51 5.32 4.37
N ILE A 5 5.99 5.56 3.15
CA ILE A 5 4.87 4.80 2.58
C ILE A 5 5.36 4.10 1.31
N LEU A 6 5.13 2.80 1.23
CA LEU A 6 5.38 2.02 0.01
C LEU A 6 4.08 1.93 -0.77
N ILE A 7 4.11 2.35 -2.03
CA ILE A 7 2.96 2.33 -2.93
C ILE A 7 3.16 1.19 -3.92
N ILE A 8 2.26 0.20 -3.88
CA ILE A 8 2.30 -0.96 -4.79
C ILE A 8 1.08 -0.90 -5.71
N ASP A 9 1.31 -0.55 -6.96
CA ASP A 9 0.28 -0.45 -7.99
C ASP A 9 0.98 -0.45 -9.34
N ASP A 10 0.42 -1.12 -10.34
CA ASP A 10 1.02 -1.18 -11.68
C ASP A 10 0.58 -0.03 -12.58
N ASP A 11 -0.38 0.79 -12.15
CA ASP A 11 -0.84 1.95 -12.91
C ASP A 11 0.03 3.17 -12.59
N PRO A 12 0.87 3.65 -13.52
CA PRO A 12 1.77 4.76 -13.24
C PRO A 12 1.05 6.07 -12.92
N VAL A 13 -0.17 6.25 -13.38
CA VAL A 13 -0.96 7.45 -13.08
C VAL A 13 -1.35 7.45 -11.61
N ILE A 14 -1.85 6.31 -11.12
CA ILE A 14 -2.22 6.17 -9.70
C ILE A 14 -0.99 6.31 -8.81
N VAL A 15 0.12 5.68 -9.18
CA VAL A 15 1.36 5.77 -8.42
C VAL A 15 1.82 7.21 -8.27
N LYS A 16 1.86 7.96 -9.37
CA LYS A 16 2.28 9.37 -9.33
C LYS A 16 1.34 10.22 -8.49
N TYR A 17 0.05 9.95 -8.60
CA TYR A 17 -0.96 10.68 -7.85
C TYR A 17 -0.78 10.46 -6.35
N LEU A 18 -0.67 9.22 -5.93
CA LEU A 18 -0.49 8.88 -4.51
C LEU A 18 0.85 9.41 -3.99
N GLN A 19 1.89 9.31 -4.80
CA GLN A 19 3.21 9.82 -4.44
C GLN A 19 3.16 11.31 -4.14
N ALA A 20 2.55 12.08 -5.04
CA ALA A 20 2.39 13.52 -4.85
C ALA A 20 1.55 13.84 -3.60
N LEU A 21 0.44 13.12 -3.44
CA LEU A 21 -0.44 13.31 -2.28
C LEU A 21 0.31 13.12 -0.97
N PHE A 22 1.06 12.04 -0.86
CA PHE A 22 1.76 11.72 0.37
C PHE A 22 2.95 12.65 0.60
N GLU A 23 3.73 12.94 -0.44
CA GLU A 23 4.90 13.82 -0.32
C GLU A 23 4.49 15.24 0.02
N ASP A 24 3.39 15.73 -0.55
CA ASP A 24 2.85 17.05 -0.22
C ASP A 24 2.42 17.15 1.24
N ASN A 25 2.23 16.04 1.90
CA ASN A 25 1.78 15.98 3.29
C ASN A 25 2.87 15.50 4.25
N GLY A 26 4.13 15.52 3.82
CA GLY A 26 5.26 15.29 4.69
C GLY A 26 5.74 13.84 4.79
N TYR A 27 5.22 12.95 3.97
CA TYR A 27 5.65 11.54 3.94
C TYR A 27 6.74 11.33 2.89
N VAL A 28 7.61 10.36 3.15
CA VAL A 28 8.56 9.86 2.17
C VAL A 28 7.92 8.66 1.47
N THR A 29 8.13 8.51 0.17
CA THR A 29 7.51 7.41 -0.57
C THR A 29 8.53 6.56 -1.30
N CYS A 30 8.21 5.27 -1.48
CA CYS A 30 8.85 4.40 -2.43
C CYS A 30 7.75 3.65 -3.18
N THR A 31 8.04 3.19 -4.38
CA THR A 31 7.01 2.63 -5.26
C THR A 31 7.43 1.30 -5.85
N ALA A 32 6.47 0.42 -6.08
CA ALA A 32 6.67 -0.86 -6.74
C ALA A 32 5.52 -1.11 -7.70
N SER A 33 5.83 -1.70 -8.86
CA SER A 33 4.83 -2.01 -9.89
C SER A 33 4.46 -3.49 -9.94
N SER A 34 5.01 -4.29 -9.02
CA SER A 34 4.72 -5.72 -8.93
C SER A 34 4.84 -6.19 -7.48
N SER A 35 4.26 -7.34 -7.18
CA SER A 35 4.38 -7.90 -5.83
C SER A 35 5.81 -8.34 -5.51
N MET A 36 6.56 -8.83 -6.48
CA MET A 36 7.96 -9.20 -6.27
C MET A 36 8.80 -7.98 -5.89
N GLU A 37 8.67 -6.90 -6.65
CA GLU A 37 9.36 -5.65 -6.36
C GLU A 37 8.93 -5.10 -5.00
N GLY A 38 7.62 -5.21 -4.70
CA GLY A 38 7.08 -4.78 -3.42
C GLY A 38 7.70 -5.51 -2.25
N LEU A 39 7.85 -6.83 -2.34
CA LEU A 39 8.48 -7.62 -1.27
C LEU A 39 9.95 -7.22 -1.07
N GLN A 40 10.67 -6.98 -2.17
CA GLN A 40 12.06 -6.52 -2.09
C GLN A 40 12.16 -5.17 -1.38
N LEU A 41 11.26 -4.25 -1.70
CA LEU A 41 11.26 -2.91 -1.11
C LEU A 41 10.82 -2.93 0.35
N VAL A 42 9.87 -3.80 0.72
CA VAL A 42 9.49 -3.93 2.13
C VAL A 42 10.70 -4.31 2.97
N LEU A 43 11.50 -5.25 2.48
CA LEU A 43 12.69 -5.70 3.21
C LEU A 43 13.78 -4.63 3.22
N ALA A 44 13.98 -3.93 2.10
CA ALA A 44 15.05 -2.94 1.97
C ALA A 44 14.72 -1.62 2.64
N GLU A 45 13.49 -1.14 2.49
CA GLU A 45 13.07 0.20 2.90
C GLU A 45 12.34 0.25 4.24
N ARG A 46 11.81 -0.87 4.69
CA ARG A 46 11.05 -0.98 5.94
C ARG A 46 10.01 0.13 6.10
N PRO A 47 9.01 0.18 5.20
CA PRO A 47 8.02 1.26 5.24
C PRO A 47 7.17 1.19 6.50
N ASP A 48 6.63 2.35 6.87
CA ASP A 48 5.71 2.45 8.01
C ASP A 48 4.28 2.07 7.63
N LEU A 49 3.97 2.13 6.32
CA LEU A 49 2.65 1.80 5.80
C LEU A 49 2.79 1.39 4.33
N ILE A 50 1.90 0.51 3.87
CA ILE A 50 1.86 0.05 2.48
C ILE A 50 0.47 0.34 1.91
N THR A 51 0.41 0.90 0.69
CA THR A 51 -0.82 0.90 -0.09
C THR A 51 -0.70 -0.20 -1.15
N LEU A 52 -1.73 -1.01 -1.30
CA LEU A 52 -1.69 -2.21 -2.13
C LEU A 52 -2.88 -2.28 -3.07
N ASP A 53 -2.59 -2.37 -4.37
CA ASP A 53 -3.59 -2.73 -5.37
C ASP A 53 -3.67 -4.25 -5.47
N LEU A 54 -4.89 -4.79 -5.50
CA LEU A 54 -5.11 -6.23 -5.61
C LEU A 54 -5.14 -6.69 -7.06
N GLU A 55 -5.32 -5.77 -8.01
CA GLU A 55 -5.48 -6.10 -9.43
C GLU A 55 -4.24 -5.71 -10.22
N MET A 56 -3.27 -6.62 -10.27
CA MET A 56 -2.04 -6.41 -11.03
C MET A 56 -1.84 -7.56 -12.03
N PRO A 57 -1.56 -7.27 -13.31
CA PRO A 57 -1.37 -8.31 -14.32
C PRO A 57 -0.27 -9.29 -13.94
N GLY A 58 -0.55 -10.58 -14.12
CA GLY A 58 0.42 -11.64 -13.86
C GLY A 58 0.69 -11.90 -12.38
N GLU A 59 0.08 -11.15 -11.50
CA GLU A 59 0.29 -11.28 -10.06
C GLU A 59 -1.00 -10.98 -9.31
N TRP A 60 -1.07 -11.49 -8.10
CA TRP A 60 -2.26 -11.29 -7.28
C TRP A 60 -1.87 -10.65 -5.95
N GLY A 61 -2.44 -9.48 -5.66
CA GLY A 61 -2.18 -8.74 -4.45
C GLY A 61 -2.36 -9.51 -3.15
N PRO A 62 -3.41 -10.34 -3.01
CA PRO A 62 -3.58 -11.16 -1.81
C PRO A 62 -2.42 -12.10 -1.53
N ARG A 63 -1.71 -12.57 -2.57
CA ARG A 63 -0.53 -13.41 -2.39
C ARG A 63 0.60 -12.63 -1.73
N PHE A 64 0.82 -11.38 -2.15
CA PHE A 64 1.78 -10.48 -1.51
C PHE A 64 1.42 -10.28 -0.03
N TYR A 65 0.15 -9.97 0.22
CA TYR A 65 -0.35 -9.71 1.57
C TYR A 65 -0.11 -10.91 2.49
N ARG A 66 -0.37 -12.11 1.98
CA ARG A 66 -0.16 -13.35 2.73
C ARG A 66 1.32 -13.54 3.09
N LYS A 67 2.22 -13.31 2.12
CA LYS A 67 3.66 -13.41 2.36
C LYS A 67 4.12 -12.40 3.40
N LEU A 68 3.60 -11.18 3.33
CA LEU A 68 3.91 -10.14 4.30
C LEU A 68 3.53 -10.59 5.73
N ARG A 69 2.35 -11.16 5.88
CA ARG A 69 1.85 -11.57 7.20
C ARG A 69 2.56 -12.82 7.75
N GLN A 70 3.24 -13.58 6.91
CA GLN A 70 4.02 -14.73 7.35
C GLN A 70 5.38 -14.35 7.92
N ASP A 71 5.90 -13.18 7.58
CA ASP A 71 7.19 -12.70 8.07
C ASP A 71 6.99 -12.04 9.45
N LYS A 72 7.70 -12.55 10.44
CA LYS A 72 7.55 -12.07 11.83
C LYS A 72 7.91 -10.60 12.00
N THR A 73 8.82 -10.08 11.20
CA THR A 73 9.26 -8.68 11.29
C THR A 73 8.36 -7.72 10.52
N LEU A 74 7.55 -8.24 9.59
CA LEU A 74 6.77 -7.42 8.66
C LEU A 74 5.26 -7.53 8.87
N ARG A 75 4.81 -8.54 9.60
CA ARG A 75 3.36 -8.84 9.69
C ARG A 75 2.53 -7.74 10.34
N ASP A 76 3.17 -6.85 11.10
CA ASP A 76 2.47 -5.75 11.76
C ASP A 76 2.48 -4.46 10.94
N THR A 77 3.09 -4.46 9.76
CA THR A 77 3.07 -3.29 8.89
C THR A 77 1.65 -3.05 8.38
N PRO A 78 1.07 -1.86 8.64
CA PRO A 78 -0.30 -1.60 8.21
C PRO A 78 -0.40 -1.51 6.68
N VAL A 79 -1.48 -2.09 6.15
CA VAL A 79 -1.76 -2.10 4.70
C VAL A 79 -3.12 -1.46 4.46
N ILE A 80 -3.16 -0.50 3.54
CA ILE A 80 -4.39 0.06 3.01
C ILE A 80 -4.55 -0.50 1.61
N VAL A 81 -5.66 -1.21 1.36
CA VAL A 81 -5.97 -1.72 0.02
C VAL A 81 -6.67 -0.62 -0.76
N ILE A 82 -6.13 -0.28 -1.94
CA ILE A 82 -6.73 0.71 -2.86
C ILE A 82 -6.87 0.01 -4.20
N SER A 83 -8.09 -0.44 -4.52
CA SER A 83 -8.28 -1.32 -5.68
C SER A 83 -9.63 -1.12 -6.32
N GLY A 84 -9.71 -1.45 -7.62
CA GLY A 84 -10.97 -1.45 -8.37
C GLY A 84 -11.77 -2.73 -8.19
N ILE A 85 -11.20 -3.74 -7.54
CA ILE A 85 -11.90 -5.02 -7.33
C ILE A 85 -12.16 -5.25 -5.84
N ASP A 86 -13.20 -6.05 -5.56
CA ASP A 86 -13.53 -6.44 -4.21
C ASP A 86 -12.66 -7.62 -3.79
N GLY A 87 -11.90 -7.45 -2.74
CA GLY A 87 -10.99 -8.48 -2.25
C GLY A 87 -10.92 -8.50 -0.73
N ASP A 88 -11.88 -7.89 -0.07
CA ASP A 88 -11.82 -7.71 1.38
C ASP A 88 -11.77 -9.02 2.15
N HIS A 89 -12.42 -10.09 1.66
CA HIS A 89 -12.36 -11.39 2.30
C HIS A 89 -10.98 -12.05 2.19
N ALA A 90 -10.15 -11.62 1.23
CA ALA A 90 -8.80 -12.17 1.05
C ALA A 90 -7.75 -11.41 1.86
N VAL A 91 -8.02 -10.17 2.23
CA VAL A 91 -7.09 -9.30 2.97
C VAL A 91 -7.78 -8.63 4.15
N LYS A 92 -8.55 -9.41 4.90
CA LYS A 92 -9.43 -8.91 5.95
C LYS A 92 -8.72 -8.22 7.12
N ASP A 93 -7.42 -8.41 7.26
CA ASP A 93 -6.64 -7.76 8.32
C ASP A 93 -6.05 -6.42 7.86
N ALA A 94 -6.34 -5.96 6.65
CA ALA A 94 -5.92 -4.65 6.20
C ALA A 94 -6.59 -3.56 7.04
N VAL A 95 -5.91 -2.44 7.19
CA VAL A 95 -6.43 -1.30 7.96
C VAL A 95 -7.69 -0.77 7.32
N ALA A 96 -7.74 -0.71 6.00
CA ALA A 96 -8.88 -0.19 5.27
C ALA A 96 -8.91 -0.69 3.84
N PHE A 97 -10.09 -0.66 3.24
CA PHE A 97 -10.31 -0.93 1.83
C PHE A 97 -10.88 0.33 1.19
N VAL A 98 -10.22 0.81 0.17
CA VAL A 98 -10.64 2.00 -0.55
C VAL A 98 -10.84 1.62 -2.02
N ALA A 99 -12.06 1.86 -2.53
CA ALA A 99 -12.38 1.55 -3.92
C ALA A 99 -11.85 2.63 -4.86
N LYS A 100 -11.40 2.22 -6.04
CA LYS A 100 -11.07 3.15 -7.12
C LYS A 100 -12.34 3.47 -7.91
N PRO A 101 -12.54 4.71 -8.33
CA PRO A 101 -11.75 5.89 -8.03
C PRO A 101 -11.92 6.32 -6.57
N PHE A 102 -10.85 6.80 -5.96
CA PHE A 102 -10.85 7.11 -4.53
C PHE A 102 -10.86 8.60 -4.26
N ASP A 103 -11.33 8.94 -3.05
CA ASP A 103 -11.26 10.31 -2.52
C ASP A 103 -9.89 10.49 -1.86
N PRO A 104 -9.05 11.42 -2.36
CA PRO A 104 -7.72 11.64 -1.77
C PRO A 104 -7.75 12.01 -0.29
N ASP A 105 -8.75 12.79 0.12
CA ASP A 105 -8.86 13.19 1.53
C ASP A 105 -9.17 12.02 2.43
N LYS A 106 -9.95 11.06 1.93
CA LYS A 106 -10.25 9.84 2.67
C LYS A 106 -8.99 8.99 2.87
N VAL A 107 -8.22 8.82 1.80
CA VAL A 107 -6.97 8.05 1.87
C VAL A 107 -6.01 8.71 2.84
N LEU A 108 -5.81 10.01 2.71
CA LEU A 108 -4.90 10.77 3.56
C LEU A 108 -5.33 10.72 5.02
N GLY A 109 -6.64 10.82 5.27
CA GLY A 109 -7.18 10.73 6.63
C GLY A 109 -6.87 9.38 7.28
N ILE A 110 -7.02 8.29 6.52
CA ILE A 110 -6.70 6.95 7.02
C ILE A 110 -5.20 6.84 7.33
N VAL A 111 -4.35 7.35 6.45
CA VAL A 111 -2.90 7.34 6.66
C VAL A 111 -2.53 8.08 7.94
N LYS A 112 -3.02 9.30 8.10
CA LYS A 112 -2.72 10.12 9.29
C LYS A 112 -3.19 9.49 10.58
N LYS A 113 -4.35 8.85 10.54
CA LYS A 113 -4.91 8.16 11.70
C LYS A 113 -4.10 6.92 12.06
N THR A 114 -3.49 6.28 11.07
CA THR A 114 -2.77 5.02 11.25
C THR A 114 -1.33 5.22 11.70
N ILE A 115 -0.61 6.13 11.05
CA ILE A 115 0.83 6.32 11.33
C ILE A 115 1.22 7.75 11.72
N GLY A 116 0.26 8.65 11.71
CA GLY A 116 0.54 10.05 12.04
C GLY A 116 1.13 10.77 10.85
#